data_61f3a8edc19c0649314f5308063eafdd
#
_entry.id   61f3a8edc19c0649314f5308063eafdd
#
_cell.length_a   1.000
_cell.length_b   1.000
_cell.length_c   1.000
_cell.angle_alpha   90.00
_cell.angle_beta   90.00
_cell.angle_gamma   90.00
#
_symmetry.space_group_name_H-M   'P 1'
#
loop_
_entity.id
_entity.type
_entity.pdbx_description
1 polymer ?
#
loop_
_entity_poly.entity_id
_entity_poly.type
_entity_poly.pdbx_seq_one_letter_code
_entity_poly.pdbx_strand_id
1 'polypeptide(L)'
;MAKQTKVIISCAITGAIHTPTMSDNIPITPDEIAQSSIEAAEAGASIIHLHARDPENGKPTPDPDVFMEFLPRIKQNTDAVVNITTGGGLGMTVDERIAAAVVAEPEVTSFNMGSMNFGIFGLANRYENWKYDWEKPYLEMTDDFIFTNTFKQMEYVITELHDKRGVKFEHECYDVSHLYNTHYFYSTGRLKGPIFLQFIFGIMGGIGADLELSLIHI
;
A
#
# COMPACT_ATOMS: atom_id res chain seq x y z
N MET A 1 3.60 35.26 13.99
CA MET A 1 4.06 34.46 12.85
C MET A 1 3.59 33.02 13.10
N ALA A 2 2.79 32.45 12.22
CA ALA A 2 2.42 31.04 12.32
C ALA A 2 3.69 30.20 12.25
N LYS A 3 3.87 29.27 13.20
CA LYS A 3 4.98 28.33 13.18
C LYS A 3 4.83 27.48 11.93
N GLN A 4 5.74 27.56 10.99
CA GLN A 4 5.69 26.74 9.79
C GLN A 4 5.85 25.29 10.24
N THR A 5 4.77 24.53 10.22
CA THR A 5 4.77 23.11 10.55
C THR A 5 5.30 22.34 9.34
N LYS A 6 6.30 21.49 9.55
CA LYS A 6 6.77 20.57 8.52
C LYS A 6 5.65 19.59 8.17
N VAL A 7 5.47 19.31 6.89
CA VAL A 7 4.52 18.33 6.38
C VAL A 7 5.32 17.10 5.92
N ILE A 8 4.86 15.91 6.30
CA ILE A 8 5.39 14.64 5.80
C ILE A 8 4.72 14.36 4.46
N ILE A 9 5.52 14.15 3.42
CA ILE A 9 5.03 13.74 2.09
C ILE A 9 5.37 12.27 1.93
N SER A 10 4.34 11.43 1.77
CA SER A 10 4.46 10.04 1.36
C SER A 10 4.16 9.94 -0.13
N CYS A 11 5.06 9.33 -0.89
CA CYS A 11 4.91 9.14 -2.33
C CYS A 11 4.78 7.65 -2.65
N ALA A 12 3.65 7.27 -3.24
CA ALA A 12 3.44 5.93 -3.77
C ALA A 12 3.97 5.86 -5.21
N ILE A 13 5.08 5.17 -5.40
CA ILE A 13 5.76 5.06 -6.69
C ILE A 13 5.00 4.12 -7.62
N THR A 14 4.58 2.98 -7.07
CA THR A 14 3.73 2.01 -7.75
C THR A 14 2.53 1.70 -6.86
N GLY A 15 1.57 0.97 -7.40
CA GLY A 15 0.44 0.43 -6.66
C GLY A 15 0.03 -0.90 -7.27
N ALA A 16 -1.01 -1.53 -6.74
CA ALA A 16 -1.56 -2.76 -7.29
C ALA A 16 -2.80 -2.54 -8.16
N ILE A 17 -3.38 -1.34 -8.15
CA ILE A 17 -4.63 -1.03 -8.86
C ILE A 17 -4.40 -0.74 -10.34
N HIS A 18 -3.44 0.15 -10.64
CA HIS A 18 -3.16 0.57 -12.00
C HIS A 18 -2.45 -0.54 -12.77
N THR A 19 -2.92 -0.79 -13.98
CA THR A 19 -2.32 -1.78 -14.88
C THR A 19 -1.51 -1.09 -15.97
N PRO A 20 -0.57 -1.80 -16.64
CA PRO A 20 0.29 -1.20 -17.67
C PRO A 20 -0.44 -0.52 -18.82
N THR A 21 -1.66 -0.95 -19.15
CA THR A 21 -2.50 -0.28 -20.15
C THR A 21 -2.98 1.11 -19.71
N MET A 22 -3.13 1.33 -18.39
CA MET A 22 -3.68 2.59 -17.88
C MET A 22 -2.71 3.76 -17.97
N SER A 23 -1.40 3.50 -17.94
CA SER A 23 -0.37 4.54 -18.05
C SER A 23 0.96 3.96 -18.46
N ASP A 24 1.63 4.63 -19.40
CA ASP A 24 3.00 4.32 -19.82
C ASP A 24 4.05 4.77 -18.78
N ASN A 25 3.64 5.51 -17.76
CA ASN A 25 4.55 6.04 -16.73
C ASN A 25 4.58 5.18 -15.45
N ILE A 26 3.91 4.04 -15.43
CA ILE A 26 3.99 3.13 -14.29
C ILE A 26 5.34 2.42 -14.31
N PRO A 27 6.21 2.60 -13.31
CA PRO A 27 7.46 1.87 -13.25
C PRO A 27 7.17 0.39 -12.97
N ILE A 28 7.76 -0.49 -13.78
CA ILE A 28 7.51 -1.93 -13.78
C ILE A 28 8.76 -2.66 -13.29
N THR A 29 9.91 -2.37 -13.88
CA THR A 29 11.17 -3.04 -13.56
C THR A 29 11.75 -2.56 -12.23
N PRO A 30 12.56 -3.36 -11.54
CA PRO A 30 13.27 -2.94 -10.34
C PRO A 30 14.09 -1.67 -10.55
N ASP A 31 14.71 -1.51 -11.71
CA ASP A 31 15.48 -0.30 -12.06
C ASP A 31 14.59 0.94 -12.15
N GLU A 32 13.45 0.85 -12.80
CA GLU A 32 12.48 1.95 -12.92
C GLU A 32 11.88 2.32 -11.55
N ILE A 33 11.55 1.32 -10.72
CA ILE A 33 11.01 1.52 -9.37
C ILE A 33 12.06 2.22 -8.50
N ALA A 34 13.31 1.76 -8.52
CA ALA A 34 14.39 2.40 -7.77
C ALA A 34 14.62 3.85 -8.22
N GLN A 35 14.70 4.09 -9.53
CA GLN A 35 14.95 5.42 -10.08
C GLN A 35 13.82 6.39 -9.72
N SER A 36 12.56 5.99 -9.93
CA SER A 36 11.40 6.82 -9.58
C SER A 36 11.32 7.11 -8.08
N SER A 37 11.76 6.17 -7.24
CA SER A 37 11.82 6.34 -5.79
C SER A 37 12.85 7.39 -5.38
N ILE A 38 14.03 7.35 -5.99
CA ILE A 38 15.12 8.30 -5.75
C ILE A 38 14.68 9.72 -6.17
N GLU A 39 14.11 9.85 -7.38
CA GLU A 39 13.61 11.13 -7.88
C GLU A 39 12.51 11.72 -7.01
N ALA A 40 11.58 10.87 -6.50
CA ALA A 40 10.55 11.32 -5.58
C ALA A 40 11.14 11.82 -4.25
N ALA A 41 12.15 11.14 -3.72
CA ALA A 41 12.86 11.58 -2.51
C ALA A 41 13.62 12.90 -2.74
N GLU A 42 14.31 13.06 -3.85
CA GLU A 42 14.97 14.30 -4.25
C GLU A 42 13.98 15.47 -4.42
N ALA A 43 12.77 15.17 -4.90
CA ALA A 43 11.67 16.14 -4.99
C ALA A 43 11.04 16.49 -3.64
N GLY A 44 11.41 15.81 -2.55
CA GLY A 44 11.00 16.11 -1.18
C GLY A 44 10.07 15.10 -0.51
N ALA A 45 9.85 13.93 -1.10
CA ALA A 45 9.13 12.86 -0.42
C ALA A 45 9.96 12.33 0.76
N SER A 46 9.34 12.24 1.92
CA SER A 46 9.96 11.75 3.16
C SER A 46 9.72 10.25 3.37
N ILE A 47 8.68 9.73 2.76
CA ILE A 47 8.29 8.32 2.79
C ILE A 47 8.08 7.86 1.35
N ILE A 48 8.63 6.72 1.00
CA ILE A 48 8.43 6.07 -0.29
C ILE A 48 7.63 4.79 -0.08
N HIS A 49 6.41 4.77 -0.58
CA HIS A 49 5.53 3.61 -0.51
C HIS A 49 5.69 2.74 -1.75
N LEU A 50 5.89 1.46 -1.55
CA LEU A 50 6.39 0.53 -2.57
C LEU A 50 5.53 -0.72 -2.70
N HIS A 51 5.23 -1.03 -3.95
CA HIS A 51 4.80 -2.34 -4.43
C HIS A 51 5.85 -2.87 -5.42
N ALA A 52 5.94 -4.19 -5.57
CA ALA A 52 6.72 -4.79 -6.66
C ALA A 52 5.81 -5.24 -7.79
N ARG A 53 6.38 -5.32 -8.98
CA ARG A 53 5.73 -5.81 -10.19
C ARG A 53 6.63 -6.85 -10.85
N ASP A 54 6.00 -7.83 -11.48
CA ASP A 54 6.69 -8.78 -12.36
C ASP A 54 7.35 -7.99 -13.51
N PRO A 55 8.66 -8.06 -13.65
CA PRO A 55 9.39 -7.27 -14.67
C PRO A 55 8.99 -7.60 -16.12
N GLU A 56 8.44 -8.80 -16.38
CA GLU A 56 8.08 -9.24 -17.73
C GLU A 56 6.73 -8.69 -18.20
N ASN A 57 5.77 -8.52 -17.28
CA ASN A 57 4.39 -8.20 -17.65
C ASN A 57 3.72 -7.13 -16.79
N GLY A 58 4.41 -6.61 -15.78
CA GLY A 58 3.92 -5.54 -14.91
C GLY A 58 2.82 -5.93 -13.91
N LYS A 59 2.52 -7.22 -13.77
CA LYS A 59 1.54 -7.70 -12.79
C LYS A 59 2.07 -7.50 -11.37
N PRO A 60 1.26 -7.04 -10.40
CA PRO A 60 1.69 -6.96 -9.02
C PRO A 60 2.19 -8.30 -8.50
N THR A 61 3.37 -8.33 -7.87
CA THR A 61 3.98 -9.54 -7.31
C THR A 61 4.29 -9.38 -5.83
N PRO A 62 4.12 -10.44 -5.01
CA PRO A 62 4.54 -10.45 -3.61
C PRO A 62 5.98 -10.92 -3.43
N ASP A 63 6.69 -11.27 -4.50
CA ASP A 63 7.99 -11.91 -4.48
C ASP A 63 9.05 -11.06 -3.76
N PRO A 64 9.58 -11.51 -2.61
CA PRO A 64 10.62 -10.78 -1.88
C PRO A 64 11.89 -10.55 -2.70
N ASP A 65 12.24 -11.46 -3.59
CA ASP A 65 13.46 -11.34 -4.38
C ASP A 65 13.37 -10.12 -5.31
N VAL A 66 12.21 -9.88 -5.93
CA VAL A 66 11.99 -8.68 -6.75
C VAL A 66 12.09 -7.40 -5.90
N PHE A 67 11.56 -7.39 -4.67
CA PHE A 67 11.73 -6.26 -3.76
C PHE A 67 13.21 -6.02 -3.43
N MET A 68 13.97 -7.08 -3.19
CA MET A 68 15.39 -6.97 -2.83
C MET A 68 16.28 -6.50 -3.99
N GLU A 69 15.82 -6.51 -5.24
CA GLU A 69 16.54 -5.92 -6.36
C GLU A 69 16.55 -4.38 -6.31
N PHE A 70 15.48 -3.73 -5.81
CA PHE A 70 15.40 -2.26 -5.79
C PHE A 70 15.57 -1.62 -4.41
N LEU A 71 15.18 -2.29 -3.31
CA LEU A 71 15.23 -1.71 -1.96
C LEU A 71 16.64 -1.24 -1.53
N PRO A 72 17.72 -2.04 -1.70
CA PRO A 72 19.06 -1.60 -1.32
C PRO A 72 19.49 -0.35 -2.09
N ARG A 73 19.11 -0.24 -3.36
CA ARG A 73 19.43 0.90 -4.21
C ARG A 73 18.75 2.19 -3.73
N ILE A 74 17.49 2.11 -3.31
CA ILE A 74 16.78 3.25 -2.72
C ILE A 74 17.47 3.69 -1.45
N LYS A 75 17.77 2.77 -0.54
CA LYS A 75 18.40 3.10 0.76
C LYS A 75 19.83 3.61 0.65
N GLN A 76 20.58 3.23 -0.38
CA GLN A 76 21.93 3.73 -0.63
C GLN A 76 21.95 5.17 -1.20
N ASN A 77 20.86 5.59 -1.83
CA ASN A 77 20.79 6.88 -2.53
C ASN A 77 19.86 7.90 -1.85
N THR A 78 19.08 7.50 -0.83
CA THR A 78 18.15 8.41 -0.16
C THR A 78 18.07 8.14 1.34
N ASP A 79 17.72 9.19 2.11
CA ASP A 79 17.35 9.09 3.52
C ASP A 79 15.84 8.89 3.73
N ALA A 80 15.07 8.72 2.66
CA ALA A 80 13.64 8.52 2.74
C ALA A 80 13.29 7.22 3.49
N VAL A 81 12.23 7.26 4.27
CA VAL A 81 11.67 6.10 4.96
C VAL A 81 11.08 5.14 3.93
N VAL A 82 11.49 3.89 3.98
CA VAL A 82 10.93 2.84 3.13
C VAL A 82 9.65 2.32 3.78
N ASN A 83 8.55 2.35 3.01
CA ASN A 83 7.24 1.82 3.37
C ASN A 83 6.83 0.73 2.37
N ILE A 84 6.92 -0.53 2.77
CA ILE A 84 6.52 -1.67 1.93
C ILE A 84 5.03 -1.96 2.15
N THR A 85 4.31 -2.18 1.06
CA THR A 85 2.91 -2.58 1.15
C THR A 85 2.73 -3.91 1.89
N THR A 86 1.66 -4.03 2.69
CA THR A 86 1.10 -5.31 3.12
C THR A 86 -0.26 -5.58 2.46
N GLY A 87 -0.69 -4.69 1.57
CA GLY A 87 -1.87 -4.90 0.71
C GLY A 87 -1.59 -5.88 -0.42
N GLY A 88 -0.36 -5.91 -0.90
CA GLY A 88 0.05 -6.77 -2.02
C GLY A 88 -0.74 -6.49 -3.29
N GLY A 89 -1.12 -7.55 -3.98
CA GLY A 89 -2.06 -7.53 -5.10
C GLY A 89 -3.33 -8.29 -4.78
N LEU A 90 -4.35 -8.13 -5.61
CA LEU A 90 -5.64 -8.79 -5.44
C LEU A 90 -5.47 -10.33 -5.46
N GLY A 91 -6.14 -11.01 -4.53
CA GLY A 91 -6.14 -12.48 -4.43
C GLY A 91 -4.96 -13.09 -3.66
N MET A 92 -4.01 -12.30 -3.20
CA MET A 92 -2.90 -12.79 -2.38
C MET A 92 -3.34 -13.13 -0.95
N THR A 93 -2.78 -14.20 -0.40
CA THR A 93 -2.91 -14.56 1.02
C THR A 93 -2.18 -13.56 1.93
N VAL A 94 -2.47 -13.57 3.23
CA VAL A 94 -1.79 -12.68 4.18
C VAL A 94 -0.28 -12.98 4.25
N ASP A 95 0.11 -14.25 4.15
CA ASP A 95 1.53 -14.65 4.15
C ASP A 95 2.27 -14.10 2.93
N GLU A 96 1.68 -14.22 1.73
CA GLU A 96 2.23 -13.63 0.52
C GLU A 96 2.35 -12.12 0.63
N ARG A 97 1.31 -11.44 1.13
CA ARG A 97 1.30 -9.98 1.25
C ARG A 97 2.38 -9.43 2.17
N ILE A 98 2.75 -10.13 3.24
CA ILE A 98 3.79 -9.67 4.18
C ILE A 98 5.18 -10.23 3.89
N ALA A 99 5.33 -11.16 2.94
CA ALA A 99 6.59 -11.86 2.68
C ALA A 99 7.77 -10.91 2.46
N ALA A 100 7.59 -9.89 1.63
CA ALA A 100 8.64 -8.90 1.38
C ALA A 100 9.02 -8.10 2.63
N ALA A 101 8.03 -7.70 3.44
CA ALA A 101 8.28 -6.98 4.69
C ALA A 101 8.95 -7.86 5.76
N VAL A 102 8.65 -9.17 5.76
CA VAL A 102 9.32 -10.15 6.64
C VAL A 102 10.80 -10.29 6.30
N VAL A 103 11.16 -10.28 5.01
CA VAL A 103 12.54 -10.41 4.55
C VAL A 103 13.32 -9.10 4.67
N ALA A 104 12.71 -7.98 4.26
CA ALA A 104 13.39 -6.69 4.19
C ALA A 104 13.44 -5.93 5.52
N GLU A 105 12.55 -6.25 6.47
CA GLU A 105 12.42 -5.56 7.78
C GLU A 105 12.47 -4.03 7.64
N PRO A 106 11.55 -3.41 6.85
CA PRO A 106 11.58 -1.98 6.57
C PRO A 106 11.25 -1.16 7.83
N GLU A 107 11.50 0.15 7.78
CA GLU A 107 11.12 1.05 8.87
C GLU A 107 9.60 1.10 9.08
N VAL A 108 8.85 1.07 7.97
CA VAL A 108 7.37 1.19 7.95
C VAL A 108 6.78 0.22 6.94
N THR A 109 5.59 -0.29 7.24
CA THR A 109 4.73 -0.96 6.27
C THR A 109 3.34 -0.32 6.27
N SER A 110 2.67 -0.28 5.13
CA SER A 110 1.24 0.02 5.14
C SER A 110 0.45 -1.14 5.74
N PHE A 111 -0.61 -0.82 6.45
CA PHE A 111 -1.41 -1.82 7.13
C PHE A 111 -2.90 -1.46 7.09
N ASN A 112 -3.64 -2.13 6.23
CA ASN A 112 -5.08 -1.93 6.12
C ASN A 112 -5.81 -2.47 7.36
N MET A 113 -6.55 -1.59 8.04
CA MET A 113 -7.14 -1.86 9.35
C MET A 113 -8.52 -2.52 9.31
N GLY A 114 -8.83 -3.25 8.24
CA GLY A 114 -10.07 -4.01 8.15
C GLY A 114 -10.30 -4.67 6.79
N SER A 115 -11.34 -5.50 6.73
CA SER A 115 -11.82 -6.11 5.49
C SER A 115 -12.81 -5.19 4.80
N MET A 116 -12.85 -5.23 3.47
CA MET A 116 -13.80 -4.45 2.68
C MET A 116 -14.02 -5.05 1.30
N ASN A 117 -15.15 -4.76 0.66
CA ASN A 117 -15.23 -4.88 -0.78
C ASN A 117 -14.21 -3.93 -1.40
N PHE A 118 -13.53 -4.37 -2.44
CA PHE A 118 -12.53 -3.56 -3.12
C PHE A 118 -12.83 -3.50 -4.61
N GLY A 119 -13.80 -2.64 -4.97
CA GLY A 119 -14.37 -2.61 -6.32
C GLY A 119 -13.61 -1.67 -7.26
N ILE A 120 -12.92 -2.23 -8.24
CA ILE A 120 -12.32 -1.49 -9.36
C ILE A 120 -12.75 -2.06 -10.72
N PHE A 121 -13.69 -3.00 -10.74
CA PHE A 121 -14.16 -3.69 -11.93
C PHE A 121 -14.71 -2.73 -13.01
N GLY A 122 -15.27 -1.58 -12.64
CA GLY A 122 -15.73 -0.57 -13.59
C GLY A 122 -14.63 -0.01 -14.50
N LEU A 123 -13.35 -0.13 -14.11
CA LEU A 123 -12.22 0.29 -14.94
C LEU A 123 -12.00 -0.64 -16.14
N ALA A 124 -12.43 -1.90 -16.06
CA ALA A 124 -12.29 -2.88 -17.13
C ALA A 124 -13.03 -2.47 -18.42
N ASN A 125 -14.06 -1.62 -18.31
CA ASN A 125 -14.83 -1.14 -19.45
C ASN A 125 -14.27 0.15 -20.08
N ARG A 126 -13.18 0.71 -19.56
CA ARG A 126 -12.58 1.95 -20.05
C ARG A 126 -11.60 1.75 -21.21
N TYR A 127 -11.16 0.51 -21.44
CA TYR A 127 -10.12 0.17 -22.40
C TYR A 127 -10.62 -0.94 -23.32
N GLU A 128 -10.42 -0.78 -24.63
CA GLU A 128 -10.75 -1.80 -25.64
C GLU A 128 -9.59 -2.76 -25.87
N ASN A 129 -8.36 -2.25 -25.81
CA ASN A 129 -7.14 -3.01 -26.05
C ASN A 129 -6.27 -3.02 -24.79
N TRP A 130 -5.81 -4.19 -24.41
CA TRP A 130 -4.97 -4.42 -23.24
C TRP A 130 -3.57 -4.82 -23.69
N LYS A 131 -2.56 -4.34 -22.98
CA LYS A 131 -1.17 -4.74 -23.24
C LYS A 131 -0.92 -6.20 -22.88
N TYR A 132 -1.56 -6.67 -21.81
CA TYR A 132 -1.42 -8.03 -21.30
C TYR A 132 -2.77 -8.67 -21.00
N ASP A 133 -2.90 -9.97 -21.26
CA ASP A 133 -4.13 -10.74 -21.07
C ASP A 133 -4.62 -10.80 -19.62
N TRP A 134 -3.73 -10.60 -18.64
CA TRP A 134 -4.08 -10.63 -17.22
C TRP A 134 -4.82 -9.38 -16.73
N GLU A 135 -4.67 -8.22 -17.40
CA GLU A 135 -5.12 -6.93 -16.89
C GLU A 135 -6.64 -6.86 -16.73
N LYS A 136 -7.37 -7.18 -17.78
CA LYS A 136 -8.83 -7.11 -17.76
C LYS A 136 -9.45 -8.07 -16.74
N PRO A 137 -9.10 -9.38 -16.72
CA PRO A 137 -9.60 -10.30 -15.69
C PRO A 137 -9.22 -9.88 -14.26
N TYR A 138 -8.06 -9.28 -14.05
CA TYR A 138 -7.63 -8.76 -12.76
C TYR A 138 -8.54 -7.65 -12.22
N LEU A 139 -9.05 -6.80 -13.08
CA LEU A 139 -10.00 -5.76 -12.70
C LEU A 139 -11.40 -6.35 -12.50
N GLU A 140 -11.87 -7.18 -13.45
CA GLU A 140 -13.20 -7.77 -13.42
C GLU A 140 -13.43 -8.65 -12.18
N MET A 141 -12.41 -9.38 -11.70
CA MET A 141 -12.54 -10.20 -10.49
C MET A 141 -12.96 -9.43 -9.25
N THR A 142 -12.77 -8.10 -9.23
CA THR A 142 -13.11 -7.28 -8.07
C THR A 142 -14.61 -7.03 -7.89
N ASP A 143 -15.44 -7.49 -8.81
CA ASP A 143 -16.90 -7.51 -8.65
C ASP A 143 -17.35 -8.50 -7.56
N ASP A 144 -16.60 -9.60 -7.40
CA ASP A 144 -16.84 -10.63 -6.38
C ASP A 144 -15.59 -10.85 -5.51
N PHE A 145 -15.02 -9.76 -4.98
CA PHE A 145 -13.78 -9.81 -4.20
C PHE A 145 -13.91 -9.05 -2.89
N ILE A 146 -13.49 -9.70 -1.81
CA ILE A 146 -13.31 -9.07 -0.51
C ILE A 146 -11.81 -9.00 -0.20
N PHE A 147 -11.29 -7.78 -0.06
CA PHE A 147 -9.99 -7.61 0.57
C PHE A 147 -10.12 -7.98 2.05
N THR A 148 -9.43 -9.05 2.46
CA THR A 148 -9.58 -9.59 3.81
C THR A 148 -8.46 -9.13 4.72
N ASN A 149 -8.84 -8.51 5.86
CA ASN A 149 -8.02 -8.30 7.03
C ASN A 149 -8.92 -8.50 8.27
N THR A 150 -9.17 -9.77 8.59
CA THR A 150 -9.91 -10.15 9.80
C THR A 150 -9.11 -9.81 11.05
N PHE A 151 -9.74 -9.72 12.22
CA PHE A 151 -9.03 -9.51 13.47
C PHE A 151 -7.90 -10.52 13.70
N LYS A 152 -8.10 -11.78 13.30
CA LYS A 152 -7.05 -12.81 13.39
C LYS A 152 -5.88 -12.54 12.44
N GLN A 153 -6.15 -12.08 11.22
CA GLN A 153 -5.11 -11.73 10.24
C GLN A 153 -4.36 -10.47 10.69
N MET A 154 -5.08 -9.46 11.19
CA MET A 154 -4.45 -8.25 11.73
C MET A 154 -3.54 -8.57 12.93
N GLU A 155 -4.00 -9.41 13.87
CA GLU A 155 -3.18 -9.89 14.98
C GLU A 155 -1.92 -10.62 14.50
N TYR A 156 -2.04 -11.43 13.47
CA TYR A 156 -0.93 -12.14 12.85
C TYR A 156 0.09 -11.17 12.23
N VAL A 157 -0.36 -10.17 11.47
CA VAL A 157 0.52 -9.15 10.89
C VAL A 157 1.24 -8.34 11.99
N ILE A 158 0.54 -7.93 13.05
CA ILE A 158 1.13 -7.23 14.18
C ILE A 158 2.23 -8.10 14.82
N THR A 159 1.94 -9.38 15.05
CA THR A 159 2.91 -10.30 15.65
C THR A 159 4.13 -10.51 14.77
N GLU A 160 3.92 -10.74 13.46
CA GLU A 160 5.04 -11.03 12.55
C GLU A 160 5.91 -9.81 12.28
N LEU A 161 5.32 -8.65 12.07
CA LEU A 161 6.07 -7.47 11.65
C LEU A 161 6.46 -6.57 12.82
N HIS A 162 5.53 -6.29 13.74
CA HIS A 162 5.83 -5.38 14.85
C HIS A 162 6.54 -6.08 16.02
N ASP A 163 5.96 -7.14 16.56
CA ASP A 163 6.50 -7.77 17.77
C ASP A 163 7.83 -8.47 17.52
N LYS A 164 7.97 -9.18 16.40
CA LYS A 164 9.18 -9.94 16.07
C LYS A 164 10.29 -9.10 15.41
N ARG A 165 9.92 -8.04 14.66
CA ARG A 165 10.85 -7.31 13.80
C ARG A 165 10.94 -5.81 14.07
N GLY A 166 10.05 -5.27 14.92
CA GLY A 166 10.07 -3.84 15.28
C GLY A 166 9.56 -2.91 14.17
N VAL A 167 8.97 -3.45 13.10
CA VAL A 167 8.40 -2.68 11.99
C VAL A 167 7.25 -1.82 12.50
N LYS A 168 7.16 -0.58 12.03
CA LYS A 168 6.07 0.35 12.33
C LYS A 168 5.01 0.28 11.24
N PHE A 169 3.81 0.76 11.55
CA PHE A 169 2.68 0.74 10.62
C PHE A 169 2.23 2.13 10.24
N GLU A 170 1.98 2.33 8.94
CA GLU A 170 1.06 3.32 8.41
C GLU A 170 -0.32 2.64 8.32
N HIS A 171 -1.22 3.01 9.23
CA HIS A 171 -2.54 2.36 9.34
C HIS A 171 -3.49 2.94 8.31
N GLU A 172 -3.78 2.16 7.28
CA GLU A 172 -4.67 2.55 6.18
C GLU A 172 -6.14 2.34 6.57
N CYS A 173 -6.91 3.42 6.50
CA CYS A 173 -8.33 3.44 6.81
C CYS A 173 -9.14 3.80 5.56
N TYR A 174 -9.80 2.82 4.98
CA TYR A 174 -10.69 2.96 3.82
C TYR A 174 -12.15 3.19 4.22
N ASP A 175 -12.46 2.97 5.48
CA ASP A 175 -13.80 3.15 6.05
C ASP A 175 -13.70 3.56 7.52
N VAL A 176 -14.79 4.11 8.06
CA VAL A 176 -14.88 4.51 9.48
C VAL A 176 -14.67 3.33 10.41
N SER A 177 -15.11 2.13 10.03
CA SER A 177 -14.91 0.90 10.79
C SER A 177 -13.43 0.58 11.02
N HIS A 178 -12.54 0.95 10.08
CA HIS A 178 -11.10 0.74 10.22
C HIS A 178 -10.48 1.59 11.34
N LEU A 179 -11.04 2.78 11.60
CA LEU A 179 -10.64 3.59 12.76
C LEU A 179 -11.00 2.91 14.09
N TYR A 180 -12.19 2.33 14.17
CA TYR A 180 -12.60 1.58 15.35
C TYR A 180 -11.77 0.33 15.56
N ASN A 181 -11.38 -0.36 14.50
CA ASN A 181 -10.46 -1.49 14.59
C ASN A 181 -9.08 -1.04 15.08
N THR A 182 -8.54 0.05 14.55
CA THR A 182 -7.28 0.64 15.02
C THR A 182 -7.37 1.00 16.50
N HIS A 183 -8.47 1.67 16.90
CA HIS A 183 -8.72 2.02 18.29
C HIS A 183 -8.81 0.78 19.20
N TYR A 184 -9.44 -0.30 18.75
CA TYR A 184 -9.50 -1.56 19.48
C TYR A 184 -8.10 -2.10 19.77
N PHE A 185 -7.25 -2.22 18.77
CA PHE A 185 -5.89 -2.72 18.95
C PHE A 185 -5.02 -1.78 19.81
N TYR A 186 -5.24 -0.47 19.71
CA TYR A 186 -4.57 0.51 20.55
C TYR A 186 -5.03 0.43 22.02
N SER A 187 -6.34 0.42 22.26
CA SER A 187 -6.91 0.39 23.60
C SER A 187 -6.66 -0.91 24.35
N THR A 188 -6.46 -2.02 23.63
CA THR A 188 -6.08 -3.32 24.19
C THR A 188 -4.56 -3.48 24.36
N GLY A 189 -3.77 -2.46 23.99
CA GLY A 189 -2.32 -2.45 24.12
C GLY A 189 -1.56 -3.26 23.08
N ARG A 190 -2.24 -3.74 22.03
CA ARG A 190 -1.60 -4.46 20.92
C ARG A 190 -0.87 -3.52 19.95
N LEU A 191 -1.37 -2.32 19.76
CA LEU A 191 -0.67 -1.24 19.07
C LEU A 191 -0.23 -0.20 20.10
N LYS A 192 0.93 0.39 19.89
CA LYS A 192 1.48 1.45 20.75
C LYS A 192 1.65 2.73 19.93
N GLY A 193 1.38 3.87 20.53
CA GLY A 193 1.55 5.17 19.88
C GLY A 193 3.01 5.59 19.70
N PRO A 194 3.24 6.57 18.86
CA PRO A 194 2.24 7.31 18.09
C PRO A 194 1.62 6.47 16.98
N ILE A 195 0.31 6.64 16.75
CA ILE A 195 -0.40 5.99 15.65
C ILE A 195 -0.33 6.89 14.42
N PHE A 196 0.18 6.35 13.31
CA PHE A 196 0.23 7.02 12.02
C PHE A 196 -0.94 6.51 11.17
N LEU A 197 -1.90 7.39 10.87
CA LEU A 197 -3.11 7.07 10.11
C LEU A 197 -3.03 7.64 8.71
N GLN A 198 -3.45 6.85 7.73
CA GLN A 198 -3.68 7.27 6.37
C GLN A 198 -5.15 7.00 6.00
N PHE A 199 -5.86 8.03 5.55
CA PHE A 199 -7.24 7.90 5.06
C PHE A 199 -7.24 7.77 3.55
N ILE A 200 -7.94 6.75 3.05
CA ILE A 200 -8.03 6.48 1.61
C ILE A 200 -9.49 6.59 1.19
N PHE A 201 -9.75 7.53 0.30
CA PHE A 201 -11.09 7.88 -0.17
C PHE A 201 -11.32 7.44 -1.61
N GLY A 202 -12.57 7.13 -1.95
CA GLY A 202 -13.02 6.97 -3.32
C GLY A 202 -12.85 5.56 -3.90
N ILE A 203 -12.41 4.59 -3.12
CA ILE A 203 -12.47 3.17 -3.53
C ILE A 203 -13.87 2.65 -3.29
N MET A 204 -14.50 2.04 -4.32
CA MET A 204 -15.84 1.45 -4.18
C MET A 204 -15.80 0.30 -3.15
N GLY A 205 -16.66 0.38 -2.17
CA GLY A 205 -16.67 -0.51 -1.00
C GLY A 205 -16.11 0.11 0.27
N GLY A 206 -15.48 1.29 0.16
CA GLY A 206 -15.04 2.13 1.27
C GLY A 206 -15.75 3.48 1.29
N ILE A 207 -15.16 4.44 2.00
CA ILE A 207 -15.70 5.81 2.13
C ILE A 207 -15.55 6.57 0.80
N GLY A 208 -16.59 7.34 0.42
CA GLY A 208 -16.59 8.18 -0.77
C GLY A 208 -15.56 9.32 -0.72
N ALA A 209 -15.24 9.90 -1.88
CA ALA A 209 -14.27 11.00 -2.00
C ALA A 209 -14.95 12.39 -1.93
N ASP A 210 -16.07 12.51 -1.24
CA ASP A 210 -16.77 13.78 -1.05
C ASP A 210 -16.03 14.66 -0.07
N LEU A 211 -16.00 15.98 -0.34
CA LEU A 211 -15.28 16.95 0.47
C LEU A 211 -15.78 16.98 1.93
N GLU A 212 -17.08 16.87 2.13
CA GLU A 212 -17.69 16.84 3.45
C GLU A 212 -17.19 15.66 4.28
N LEU A 213 -17.02 14.48 3.67
CA LEU A 213 -16.51 13.30 4.35
C LEU A 213 -15.03 13.45 4.71
N SER A 214 -14.24 14.10 3.85
CA SER A 214 -12.84 14.42 4.15
C SER A 214 -12.72 15.37 5.35
N LEU A 215 -13.62 16.32 5.49
CA LEU A 215 -13.61 17.31 6.59
C LEU A 215 -14.05 16.73 7.94
N ILE A 216 -14.87 15.69 7.95
CA ILE A 216 -15.32 15.03 9.21
C ILE A 216 -14.13 14.42 9.97
N HIS A 217 -13.07 14.03 9.29
CA HIS A 217 -11.88 13.38 9.87
C HIS A 217 -10.82 14.39 10.36
N ILE A 218 -10.99 15.66 10.05
CA ILE A 218 -10.12 16.76 10.50
C ILE A 218 -10.64 17.34 11.81
#